data_578e00a61d134e9c7115cfc4f22feb16
#
_entry.id   578e00a61d134e9c7115cfc4f22feb16
#
_cell.length_a   1.000
_cell.length_b   1.000
_cell.length_c   1.000
_cell.angle_alpha   90.00
_cell.angle_beta   90.00
_cell.angle_gamma   90.00
#
_symmetry.space_group_name_H-M   'P 1'
#
loop_
_entity.id
_entity.type
_entity.pdbx_description
1 polymer ?
#
loop_
_entity_poly.entity_id
_entity_poly.type
_entity_poly.pdbx_seq_one_letter_code
_entity_poly.pdbx_strand_id
1 'polypeptide(L)'
;MSDVAALKRLRRCGPWLGWLTGQWFVGHGLTTSLPPRRLRFVDASTVGRPGGTAADWRLHASYDVVGGRFDEWELTTGRGGESLARLHGRPGDVLVADRDDAHPQVRGDVAASGIDFVVRFPWSNRHLLSADGRTWDLLAFLHGLPEATAGAKAVYLDLEDRAVRTRVVAVRKSVAATESAHRRILHEARREGKEPDPRTLEAAAYVFVLTTLPPMVSAS
;
A
#
# COMPACT_ATOMS: atom_id res chain seq x y z
N MET A 1 -32.67 -14.24 -2.31
CA MET A 1 -32.20 -13.28 -3.36
C MET A 1 -31.22 -14.08 -4.20
N SER A 2 -31.40 -14.19 -5.52
CA SER A 2 -30.50 -15.00 -6.36
C SER A 2 -29.16 -14.28 -6.54
N ASP A 3 -28.06 -15.06 -6.69
CA ASP A 3 -26.70 -14.54 -6.90
C ASP A 3 -26.60 -13.62 -8.12
N VAL A 4 -27.41 -13.90 -9.15
CA VAL A 4 -27.52 -13.08 -10.36
C VAL A 4 -28.09 -11.68 -10.06
N ALA A 5 -29.06 -11.59 -9.13
CA ALA A 5 -29.64 -10.31 -8.74
C ALA A 5 -28.64 -9.49 -7.90
N ALA A 6 -27.85 -10.15 -7.06
CA ALA A 6 -26.77 -9.51 -6.29
C ALA A 6 -25.66 -8.96 -7.22
N LEU A 7 -25.22 -9.75 -8.20
CA LEU A 7 -24.22 -9.36 -9.21
C LEU A 7 -24.69 -8.16 -10.05
N LYS A 8 -25.96 -8.15 -10.48
CA LYS A 8 -26.55 -7.01 -11.23
C LYS A 8 -26.59 -5.74 -10.38
N ARG A 9 -26.86 -5.86 -9.07
CA ARG A 9 -26.83 -4.70 -8.16
C ARG A 9 -25.40 -4.18 -7.94
N LEU A 10 -24.44 -5.09 -7.71
CA LEU A 10 -23.02 -4.73 -7.57
C LEU A 10 -22.48 -3.98 -8.80
N ARG A 11 -22.80 -4.43 -10.01
CA ARG A 11 -22.43 -3.73 -11.25
C ARG A 11 -23.02 -2.32 -11.38
N ARG A 12 -24.16 -2.05 -10.74
CA ARG A 12 -24.80 -0.72 -10.71
C ARG A 12 -24.28 0.17 -9.59
N CYS A 13 -23.54 -0.37 -8.62
CA CYS A 13 -22.98 0.40 -7.50
C CYS A 13 -21.71 1.19 -7.85
N GLY A 14 -21.09 0.93 -9.00
CA GLY A 14 -19.84 1.61 -9.39
C GLY A 14 -19.92 3.14 -9.34
N PRO A 15 -20.91 3.79 -9.99
CA PRO A 15 -21.06 5.24 -9.93
C PRO A 15 -21.31 5.77 -8.50
N TRP A 16 -22.10 5.04 -7.72
CA TRP A 16 -22.38 5.40 -6.33
C TRP A 16 -21.17 5.27 -5.43
N LEU A 17 -20.37 4.20 -5.58
CA LEU A 17 -19.11 4.02 -4.87
C LEU A 17 -18.09 5.12 -5.26
N GLY A 18 -18.01 5.45 -6.54
CA GLY A 18 -17.17 6.54 -7.02
C GLY A 18 -17.59 7.90 -6.43
N TRP A 19 -18.88 8.15 -6.36
CA TRP A 19 -19.42 9.36 -5.72
C TRP A 19 -19.12 9.39 -4.21
N LEU A 20 -19.36 8.30 -3.47
CA LEU A 20 -19.03 8.18 -2.05
C LEU A 20 -17.54 8.42 -1.79
N THR A 21 -16.68 7.78 -2.59
CA THR A 21 -15.23 7.96 -2.48
C THR A 21 -14.85 9.42 -2.72
N GLY A 22 -15.42 10.05 -3.75
CA GLY A 22 -15.23 11.47 -4.03
C GLY A 22 -15.67 12.36 -2.87
N GLN A 23 -16.86 12.13 -2.30
CA GLN A 23 -17.35 12.88 -1.14
C GLN A 23 -16.45 12.70 0.09
N TRP A 24 -15.96 11.49 0.31
CA TRP A 24 -15.04 11.21 1.42
C TRP A 24 -13.73 11.98 1.28
N PHE A 25 -13.14 12.02 0.08
CA PHE A 25 -11.91 12.78 -0.19
C PHE A 25 -12.14 14.31 -0.04
N VAL A 26 -13.24 14.83 -0.55
CA VAL A 26 -13.61 16.25 -0.40
C VAL A 26 -13.83 16.60 1.08
N GLY A 27 -14.57 15.79 1.80
CA GLY A 27 -14.88 16.02 3.22
C GLY A 27 -13.65 15.97 4.14
N HIS A 28 -12.55 15.34 3.71
CA HIS A 28 -11.29 15.24 4.47
C HIS A 28 -10.20 16.20 3.99
N GLY A 29 -10.55 17.18 3.13
CA GLY A 29 -9.62 18.22 2.68
C GLY A 29 -8.49 17.72 1.78
N LEU A 30 -8.60 16.51 1.22
CA LEU A 30 -7.55 15.91 0.40
C LEU A 30 -7.47 16.52 -1.02
N THR A 31 -8.38 17.42 -1.36
CA THR A 31 -8.50 17.97 -2.72
C THR A 31 -7.74 19.26 -2.97
N THR A 32 -7.08 19.88 -1.98
CA THR A 32 -6.78 21.31 -2.10
C THR A 32 -5.31 21.72 -2.14
N SER A 33 -4.34 20.83 -1.94
CA SER A 33 -2.94 21.28 -1.87
C SER A 33 -1.90 20.43 -2.59
N LEU A 34 -2.29 19.33 -3.22
CA LEU A 34 -1.38 18.63 -4.10
C LEU A 34 -1.43 19.30 -5.50
N PRO A 35 -0.27 19.54 -6.15
CA PRO A 35 -0.26 19.85 -7.56
C PRO A 35 -1.09 18.78 -8.30
N PRO A 36 -1.61 19.03 -9.50
CA PRO A 36 -2.49 18.12 -10.22
C PRO A 36 -1.75 16.80 -10.53
N ARG A 37 -1.58 15.98 -9.52
CA ARG A 37 -0.98 14.65 -9.59
C ARG A 37 -2.09 13.63 -9.75
N ARG A 38 -1.92 12.72 -10.67
CA ARG A 38 -2.85 11.62 -10.84
C ARG A 38 -2.60 10.58 -9.76
N LEU A 39 -3.57 10.40 -8.86
CA LEU A 39 -3.53 9.39 -7.81
C LEU A 39 -4.13 8.09 -8.33
N ARG A 40 -3.36 7.01 -8.28
CA ARG A 40 -3.74 5.69 -8.77
C ARG A 40 -3.63 4.65 -7.67
N PHE A 41 -4.73 3.95 -7.39
CA PHE A 41 -4.69 2.76 -6.56
C PHE A 41 -4.37 1.53 -7.42
N VAL A 42 -3.41 0.75 -6.96
CA VAL A 42 -2.93 -0.44 -7.62
C VAL A 42 -3.23 -1.64 -6.74
N ASP A 43 -3.85 -2.66 -7.30
CA ASP A 43 -4.16 -3.91 -6.58
C ASP A 43 -4.25 -5.08 -7.55
N ALA A 44 -4.15 -6.29 -7.03
CA ALA A 44 -4.33 -7.50 -7.81
C ALA A 44 -5.31 -8.46 -7.12
N SER A 45 -6.24 -8.98 -7.92
CA SER A 45 -7.25 -9.92 -7.46
C SER A 45 -7.07 -11.28 -8.13
N THR A 46 -7.14 -12.36 -7.34
CA THR A 46 -7.09 -13.72 -7.86
C THR A 46 -8.48 -14.18 -8.33
N VAL A 47 -8.51 -14.85 -9.46
CA VAL A 47 -9.71 -15.43 -10.03
C VAL A 47 -9.49 -16.93 -10.20
N GLY A 48 -10.30 -17.76 -9.52
CA GLY A 48 -10.28 -19.21 -9.65
C GLY A 48 -11.48 -19.70 -10.44
N ARG A 49 -11.41 -20.92 -10.98
CA ARG A 49 -12.56 -21.61 -11.57
C ARG A 49 -13.56 -21.99 -10.49
N PRO A 50 -14.86 -22.00 -10.80
CA PRO A 50 -15.85 -22.56 -9.89
C PRO A 50 -15.49 -24.00 -9.49
N GLY A 51 -15.37 -24.25 -8.17
CA GLY A 51 -14.95 -25.56 -7.63
C GLY A 51 -13.44 -25.86 -7.68
N GLY A 52 -12.61 -24.95 -8.18
CA GLY A 52 -11.16 -25.06 -8.13
C GLY A 52 -10.59 -24.69 -6.76
N THR A 53 -9.46 -25.29 -6.39
CA THR A 53 -8.75 -25.02 -5.13
C THR A 53 -7.60 -24.03 -5.30
N ALA A 54 -7.28 -23.61 -6.52
CA ALA A 54 -6.18 -22.71 -6.84
C ALA A 54 -6.66 -21.51 -7.67
N ALA A 55 -5.89 -20.42 -7.60
CA ALA A 55 -6.09 -19.28 -8.47
C ALA A 55 -5.59 -19.63 -9.90
N ASP A 56 -6.48 -19.62 -10.88
CA ASP A 56 -6.12 -19.85 -12.29
C ASP A 56 -5.56 -18.58 -12.93
N TRP A 57 -6.09 -17.42 -12.52
CA TRP A 57 -5.78 -16.11 -13.09
C TRP A 57 -5.56 -15.09 -11.99
N ARG A 58 -4.82 -14.05 -12.33
CA ARG A 58 -4.66 -12.86 -11.50
C ARG A 58 -4.92 -11.62 -12.36
N LEU A 59 -5.87 -10.80 -11.92
CA LEU A 59 -6.18 -9.51 -12.53
C LEU A 59 -5.42 -8.43 -11.75
N HIS A 60 -4.47 -7.80 -12.40
CA HIS A 60 -3.80 -6.60 -11.91
C HIS A 60 -4.55 -5.40 -12.45
N ALA A 61 -4.84 -4.42 -11.62
CA ALA A 61 -5.62 -3.26 -12.03
C ALA A 61 -5.10 -1.98 -11.37
N SER A 62 -5.23 -0.89 -12.10
CA SER A 62 -5.01 0.45 -11.60
C SER A 62 -6.31 1.25 -11.69
N TYR A 63 -6.63 1.95 -10.60
CA TYR A 63 -7.80 2.82 -10.50
C TYR A 63 -7.36 4.27 -10.35
N ASP A 64 -7.68 5.10 -11.34
CA ASP A 64 -7.50 6.55 -11.28
C ASP A 64 -8.57 7.16 -10.38
N VAL A 65 -8.14 7.67 -9.22
CA VAL A 65 -9.05 8.20 -8.19
C VAL A 65 -9.78 9.45 -8.67
N VAL A 66 -9.09 10.35 -9.36
CA VAL A 66 -9.65 11.59 -9.87
C VAL A 66 -10.57 11.34 -11.07
N GLY A 67 -10.12 10.46 -11.98
CA GLY A 67 -10.91 10.05 -13.14
C GLY A 67 -12.09 9.13 -12.79
N GLY A 68 -12.12 8.56 -11.57
CA GLY A 68 -13.20 7.68 -11.10
C GLY A 68 -13.33 6.38 -11.93
N ARG A 69 -12.22 5.86 -12.46
CA ARG A 69 -12.24 4.71 -13.38
C ARG A 69 -10.99 3.85 -13.28
N PHE A 70 -11.13 2.58 -13.66
CA PHE A 70 -9.97 1.76 -13.99
C PHE A 70 -9.34 2.29 -15.27
N ASP A 71 -8.07 2.65 -15.22
CA ASP A 71 -7.33 3.23 -16.33
C ASP A 71 -6.34 2.23 -16.97
N GLU A 72 -6.01 1.18 -16.26
CA GLU A 72 -5.14 0.12 -16.75
C GLU A 72 -5.45 -1.21 -16.06
N TRP A 73 -5.31 -2.31 -16.78
CA TRP A 73 -5.44 -3.66 -16.23
C TRP A 73 -4.65 -4.68 -17.07
N GLU A 74 -4.17 -5.72 -16.40
CA GLU A 74 -3.49 -6.86 -17.00
C GLU A 74 -4.03 -8.16 -16.39
N LEU A 75 -4.28 -9.18 -17.22
CA LEU A 75 -4.64 -10.50 -16.77
C LEU A 75 -3.44 -11.44 -16.94
N THR A 76 -2.99 -12.05 -15.85
CA THR A 76 -1.90 -13.02 -15.84
C THR A 76 -2.38 -14.38 -15.35
N THR A 77 -1.54 -15.41 -15.46
CA THR A 77 -1.78 -16.68 -14.76
C THR A 77 -1.76 -16.47 -13.25
N GLY A 78 -2.37 -17.33 -12.47
CA GLY A 78 -2.35 -17.27 -11.00
C GLY A 78 -0.95 -17.25 -10.36
N ARG A 79 0.09 -17.60 -11.13
CA ARG A 79 1.51 -17.51 -10.74
C ARG A 79 2.14 -16.15 -11.02
N GLY A 80 1.47 -15.27 -11.77
CA GLY A 80 1.93 -13.91 -12.02
C GLY A 80 2.04 -13.14 -10.70
N GLY A 81 3.27 -12.79 -10.30
CA GLY A 81 3.50 -11.99 -9.08
C GLY A 81 2.93 -10.58 -9.20
N GLU A 82 2.51 -10.01 -8.10
CA GLU A 82 2.16 -8.61 -8.00
C GLU A 82 3.42 -7.75 -8.18
N SER A 83 3.33 -6.69 -8.97
CA SER A 83 4.46 -5.79 -9.19
C SER A 83 4.00 -4.45 -9.74
N LEU A 84 4.51 -3.37 -9.20
CA LEU A 84 4.31 -2.02 -9.73
C LEU A 84 4.86 -1.85 -11.15
N ALA A 85 5.84 -2.67 -11.56
CA ALA A 85 6.41 -2.64 -12.93
C ALA A 85 5.41 -3.06 -14.02
N ARG A 86 4.28 -3.68 -13.66
CA ARG A 86 3.24 -4.08 -14.60
C ARG A 86 2.42 -2.91 -15.13
N LEU A 87 2.45 -1.80 -14.43
CA LEU A 87 1.62 -0.64 -14.70
C LEU A 87 2.45 0.49 -15.31
N HIS A 88 1.94 1.04 -16.41
CA HIS A 88 2.59 2.13 -17.13
C HIS A 88 2.20 3.47 -16.46
N GLY A 89 3.00 3.91 -15.50
CA GLY A 89 2.86 5.23 -14.90
C GLY A 89 3.45 6.33 -15.80
N ARG A 90 3.03 7.57 -15.53
CA ARG A 90 3.60 8.77 -16.16
C ARG A 90 4.33 9.60 -15.11
N PRO A 91 5.37 10.36 -15.48
CA PRO A 91 5.97 11.30 -14.54
C PRO A 91 4.91 12.20 -13.87
N GLY A 92 4.96 12.30 -12.55
CA GLY A 92 3.98 13.02 -11.75
C GLY A 92 2.78 12.18 -11.24
N ASP A 93 2.64 10.92 -11.66
CA ASP A 93 1.69 9.99 -11.04
C ASP A 93 2.11 9.66 -9.60
N VAL A 94 1.13 9.31 -8.77
CA VAL A 94 1.33 8.76 -7.43
C VAL A 94 0.66 7.39 -7.38
N LEU A 95 1.44 6.34 -7.23
CA LEU A 95 0.94 4.97 -7.11
C LEU A 95 0.77 4.61 -5.63
N VAL A 96 -0.42 4.13 -5.27
CA VAL A 96 -0.71 3.61 -3.92
C VAL A 96 -0.95 2.12 -4.02
N ALA A 97 -0.15 1.34 -3.31
CA ALA A 97 -0.21 -0.12 -3.36
C ALA A 97 -0.02 -0.77 -1.99
N ASP A 98 -0.48 -2.01 -1.83
CA ASP A 98 -0.21 -2.82 -0.64
C ASP A 98 1.20 -3.44 -0.73
N ARG A 99 1.61 -4.13 0.33
CA ARG A 99 2.98 -4.61 0.57
C ARG A 99 3.51 -5.63 -0.42
N ASP A 100 2.65 -6.39 -1.07
CA ASP A 100 3.07 -7.48 -1.96
C ASP A 100 3.49 -6.99 -3.35
N ASP A 101 3.15 -5.74 -3.70
CA ASP A 101 3.39 -5.15 -5.02
C ASP A 101 4.82 -4.64 -5.27
N ALA A 102 5.72 -4.71 -4.27
CA ALA A 102 6.90 -3.86 -4.41
C ALA A 102 8.22 -4.49 -3.95
N HIS A 103 8.83 -5.27 -4.83
CA HIS A 103 10.26 -5.56 -4.74
C HIS A 103 11.07 -4.24 -4.68
N PRO A 104 12.15 -4.12 -3.87
CA PRO A 104 12.92 -2.89 -3.72
C PRO A 104 13.39 -2.29 -5.05
N GLN A 105 13.91 -3.11 -5.97
CA GLN A 105 14.38 -2.66 -7.29
C GLN A 105 13.25 -2.02 -8.11
N VAL A 106 12.06 -2.62 -8.12
CA VAL A 106 10.89 -2.07 -8.84
C VAL A 106 10.48 -0.71 -8.29
N ARG A 107 10.52 -0.53 -6.97
CA ARG A 107 10.25 0.79 -6.35
C ARG A 107 11.28 1.83 -6.79
N GLY A 108 12.54 1.44 -6.87
CA GLY A 108 13.61 2.31 -7.36
C GLY A 108 13.43 2.72 -8.81
N ASP A 109 13.03 1.80 -9.66
CA ASP A 109 12.79 2.05 -11.08
C ASP A 109 11.56 2.94 -11.31
N VAL A 110 10.49 2.72 -10.54
CA VAL A 110 9.31 3.60 -10.52
C VAL A 110 9.70 5.03 -10.11
N ALA A 111 10.48 5.19 -9.04
CA ALA A 111 10.97 6.50 -8.61
C ALA A 111 11.87 7.18 -9.68
N ALA A 112 12.74 6.41 -10.32
CA ALA A 112 13.61 6.91 -11.39
C ALA A 112 12.83 7.39 -12.62
N SER A 113 11.64 6.85 -12.86
CA SER A 113 10.72 7.27 -13.92
C SER A 113 9.93 8.56 -13.57
N GLY A 114 10.22 9.21 -12.45
CA GLY A 114 9.51 10.40 -12.00
C GLY A 114 8.11 10.14 -11.46
N ILE A 115 7.83 8.90 -11.08
CA ILE A 115 6.58 8.46 -10.49
C ILE A 115 6.76 8.36 -8.99
N ASP A 116 5.90 8.97 -8.23
CA ASP A 116 5.89 8.82 -6.78
C ASP A 116 5.07 7.60 -6.36
N PHE A 117 5.39 7.06 -5.19
CA PHE A 117 4.63 5.95 -4.63
C PHE A 117 4.32 6.14 -3.14
N VAL A 118 3.27 5.47 -2.70
CA VAL A 118 2.92 5.24 -1.29
C VAL A 118 2.62 3.75 -1.16
N VAL A 119 3.51 3.00 -0.52
CA VAL A 119 3.37 1.54 -0.41
C VAL A 119 3.48 1.09 1.03
N ARG A 120 2.66 0.12 1.41
CA ARG A 120 2.90 -0.63 2.64
C ARG A 120 4.10 -1.55 2.43
N PHE A 121 4.83 -1.85 3.50
CA PHE A 121 5.95 -2.77 3.43
C PHE A 121 6.04 -3.61 4.72
N PRO A 122 6.65 -4.80 4.68
CA PRO A 122 6.83 -5.61 5.87
C PRO A 122 7.85 -4.98 6.83
N TRP A 123 7.64 -5.10 8.13
CA TRP A 123 8.56 -4.60 9.15
C TRP A 123 9.98 -5.22 9.03
N SER A 124 10.07 -6.42 8.48
CA SER A 124 11.32 -7.14 8.26
C SER A 124 12.11 -6.67 7.03
N ASN A 125 11.66 -5.61 6.35
CA ASN A 125 12.37 -5.07 5.18
C ASN A 125 13.74 -4.52 5.62
N ARG A 126 14.82 -5.19 5.18
CA ARG A 126 16.21 -4.84 5.49
C ARG A 126 16.87 -3.92 4.47
N HIS A 127 16.12 -3.51 3.44
CA HIS A 127 16.62 -2.65 2.36
C HIS A 127 16.45 -1.16 2.66
N LEU A 128 16.27 -0.79 3.92
CA LEU A 128 16.21 0.61 4.33
C LEU A 128 17.49 1.00 5.08
N LEU A 129 18.08 2.10 4.64
CA LEU A 129 19.29 2.66 5.21
C LEU A 129 19.01 4.04 5.83
N SER A 130 19.73 4.35 6.88
CA SER A 130 19.86 5.73 7.38
C SER A 130 20.81 6.56 6.50
N ALA A 131 20.88 7.85 6.76
CA ALA A 131 21.71 8.76 5.96
C ALA A 131 23.23 8.46 6.01
N ASP A 132 23.67 7.70 7.03
CA ASP A 132 25.06 7.23 7.19
C ASP A 132 25.32 5.88 6.50
N GLY A 133 24.35 5.36 5.77
CA GLY A 133 24.47 4.09 5.04
C GLY A 133 24.29 2.82 5.87
N ARG A 134 23.95 2.94 7.15
CA ARG A 134 23.68 1.78 8.01
C ARG A 134 22.25 1.31 7.85
N THR A 135 22.01 0.02 8.08
CA THR A 135 20.65 -0.53 8.14
C THR A 135 19.81 0.25 9.15
N TRP A 136 18.67 0.74 8.69
CA TRP A 136 17.77 1.53 9.51
C TRP A 136 16.82 0.64 10.31
N ASP A 137 16.68 0.94 11.62
CA ASP A 137 15.82 0.19 12.52
C ASP A 137 14.40 0.81 12.55
N LEU A 138 13.47 0.15 11.87
CA LEU A 138 12.07 0.54 11.83
C LEU A 138 11.41 0.44 13.22
N LEU A 139 11.66 -0.64 13.98
CA LEU A 139 10.99 -0.86 15.26
C LEU A 139 11.41 0.19 16.28
N ALA A 140 12.70 0.53 16.34
CA ALA A 140 13.18 1.62 17.18
C ALA A 140 12.51 2.96 16.84
N PHE A 141 12.30 3.26 15.55
CA PHE A 141 11.54 4.44 15.14
C PHE A 141 10.08 4.38 15.58
N LEU A 142 9.41 3.25 15.39
CA LEU A 142 8.00 3.08 15.75
C LEU A 142 7.78 3.25 17.26
N HIS A 143 8.65 2.68 18.10
CA HIS A 143 8.58 2.80 19.56
C HIS A 143 8.74 4.25 20.04
N GLY A 144 9.48 5.07 19.31
CA GLY A 144 9.66 6.49 19.61
C GLY A 144 8.47 7.38 19.22
N LEU A 145 7.41 6.84 18.60
CA LEU A 145 6.26 7.63 18.17
C LEU A 145 5.28 7.91 19.33
N PRO A 146 4.92 9.19 19.56
CA PRO A 146 3.85 9.53 20.49
C PRO A 146 2.50 8.93 20.05
N GLU A 147 1.59 8.71 21.01
CA GLU A 147 0.24 8.27 20.69
C GLU A 147 -0.51 9.27 19.81
N ALA A 148 -1.33 8.75 18.90
CA ALA A 148 -2.17 9.52 17.98
C ALA A 148 -1.45 10.55 17.08
N THR A 149 -0.11 10.52 17.05
CA THR A 149 0.69 11.44 16.22
C THR A 149 1.33 10.67 15.07
N ALA A 150 1.22 11.21 13.87
CA ALA A 150 1.97 10.69 12.74
C ALA A 150 3.43 11.13 12.82
N GLY A 151 4.34 10.17 12.70
CA GLY A 151 5.78 10.44 12.57
C GLY A 151 6.27 10.16 11.17
N ALA A 152 7.31 10.89 10.76
CA ALA A 152 7.96 10.66 9.47
C ALA A 152 9.47 10.71 9.62
N LYS A 153 10.18 9.81 8.91
CA LYS A 153 11.65 9.76 8.90
C LYS A 153 12.14 9.59 7.47
N ALA A 154 13.09 10.41 7.06
CA ALA A 154 13.81 10.21 5.81
C ALA A 154 14.71 8.98 5.94
N VAL A 155 14.62 8.10 4.94
CA VAL A 155 15.42 6.88 4.82
C VAL A 155 15.82 6.69 3.36
N TYR A 156 16.74 5.78 3.11
CA TYR A 156 17.16 5.44 1.76
C TYR A 156 16.81 3.99 1.46
N LEU A 157 16.15 3.77 0.33
CA LEU A 157 15.92 2.43 -0.18
C LEU A 157 17.21 1.95 -0.84
N ASP A 158 17.79 0.88 -0.29
CA ASP A 158 19.01 0.25 -0.78
C ASP A 158 18.69 -0.62 -1.99
N LEU A 159 19.31 -0.32 -3.10
CA LEU A 159 19.23 -1.05 -4.35
C LEU A 159 20.63 -1.58 -4.71
N GLU A 160 20.70 -2.52 -5.62
CA GLU A 160 21.98 -3.15 -6.01
C GLU A 160 23.01 -2.15 -6.56
N ASP A 161 22.54 -1.10 -7.21
CA ASP A 161 23.37 -0.12 -7.94
C ASP A 161 23.31 1.31 -7.37
N ARG A 162 22.31 1.60 -6.54
CA ARG A 162 22.06 2.96 -6.02
C ARG A 162 21.20 2.94 -4.76
N ALA A 163 21.16 4.07 -4.07
CA ALA A 163 20.22 4.32 -2.99
C ALA A 163 19.21 5.40 -3.39
N VAL A 164 17.93 5.14 -3.18
CA VAL A 164 16.83 6.06 -3.51
C VAL A 164 16.31 6.70 -2.24
N ARG A 165 16.30 8.04 -2.19
CA ARG A 165 15.76 8.78 -1.05
C ARG A 165 14.25 8.58 -0.97
N THR A 166 13.79 8.12 0.20
CA THR A 166 12.39 7.86 0.51
C THR A 166 12.06 8.36 1.92
N ARG A 167 10.84 8.20 2.34
CA ARG A 167 10.39 8.45 3.72
C ARG A 167 9.55 7.30 4.22
N VAL A 168 9.74 6.93 5.47
CA VAL A 168 8.76 6.16 6.21
C VAL A 168 7.85 7.13 6.93
N VAL A 169 6.54 6.94 6.76
CA VAL A 169 5.50 7.64 7.52
C VAL A 169 4.74 6.59 8.32
N ALA A 170 4.57 6.84 9.61
CA ALA A 170 3.92 5.88 10.49
C ALA A 170 2.98 6.58 11.48
N VAL A 171 1.94 5.85 11.90
CA VAL A 171 1.01 6.26 12.93
C VAL A 171 0.69 5.08 13.84
N ARG A 172 0.62 5.31 15.15
CA ARG A 172 0.20 4.30 16.13
C ARG A 172 -1.31 4.10 16.04
N LYS A 173 -1.75 2.86 16.02
CA LYS A 173 -3.17 2.49 16.06
C LYS A 173 -3.76 2.73 17.44
N SER A 174 -5.07 2.88 17.52
CA SER A 174 -5.79 2.83 18.80
C SER A 174 -5.62 1.45 19.45
N VAL A 175 -5.81 1.38 20.75
CA VAL A 175 -5.75 0.11 21.51
C VAL A 175 -6.66 -0.95 20.89
N ALA A 176 -7.93 -0.62 20.63
CA ALA A 176 -8.88 -1.56 20.02
C ALA A 176 -8.45 -2.06 18.64
N ALA A 177 -7.88 -1.18 17.79
CA ALA A 177 -7.38 -1.57 16.47
C ALA A 177 -6.13 -2.45 16.57
N THR A 178 -5.26 -2.18 17.56
CA THR A 178 -4.07 -2.99 17.84
C THR A 178 -4.47 -4.40 18.29
N GLU A 179 -5.39 -4.52 19.26
CA GLU A 179 -5.89 -5.81 19.71
C GLU A 179 -6.54 -6.62 18.60
N SER A 180 -7.30 -5.94 17.72
CA SER A 180 -7.90 -6.60 16.55
C SER A 180 -6.84 -7.13 15.59
N ALA A 181 -5.77 -6.36 15.35
CA ALA A 181 -4.64 -6.78 14.53
C ALA A 181 -3.90 -7.98 15.14
N HIS A 182 -3.64 -7.96 16.45
CA HIS A 182 -3.01 -9.06 17.17
C HIS A 182 -3.85 -10.34 17.10
N ARG A 183 -5.17 -10.26 17.37
CA ARG A 183 -6.06 -11.42 17.24
C ARG A 183 -6.00 -12.06 15.86
N ARG A 184 -5.96 -11.24 14.81
CA ARG A 184 -5.86 -11.74 13.42
C ARG A 184 -4.55 -12.49 13.20
N ILE A 185 -3.42 -11.92 13.60
CA ILE A 185 -2.09 -12.55 13.44
C ILE A 185 -2.02 -13.86 14.23
N LEU A 186 -2.48 -13.87 15.48
CA LEU A 186 -2.49 -15.07 16.31
C LEU A 186 -3.40 -16.17 15.74
N HIS A 187 -4.56 -15.79 15.19
CA HIS A 187 -5.46 -16.74 14.54
C HIS A 187 -4.83 -17.35 13.28
N GLU A 188 -4.19 -16.54 12.46
CA GLU A 188 -3.50 -16.98 11.24
C GLU A 188 -2.32 -17.91 11.57
N ALA A 189 -1.49 -17.53 12.53
CA ALA A 189 -0.37 -18.35 13.02
C ALA A 189 -0.84 -19.70 13.55
N ARG A 190 -1.94 -19.75 14.31
CA ARG A 190 -2.53 -21.02 14.78
C ARG A 190 -3.01 -21.91 13.64
N ARG A 191 -3.62 -21.33 12.61
CA ARG A 191 -4.05 -22.09 11.41
C ARG A 191 -2.89 -22.70 10.66
N GLU A 192 -1.73 -22.03 10.67
CA GLU A 192 -0.50 -22.50 10.03
C GLU A 192 0.37 -23.39 10.93
N GLY A 193 -0.01 -23.59 12.20
CA GLY A 193 0.78 -24.33 13.17
C GLY A 193 2.11 -23.66 13.53
N LYS A 194 2.16 -22.32 13.47
CA LYS A 194 3.37 -21.51 13.71
C LYS A 194 3.18 -20.58 14.91
N GLU A 195 4.29 -20.19 15.53
CA GLU A 195 4.31 -19.06 16.46
C GLU A 195 4.71 -17.79 15.70
N PRO A 196 3.97 -16.66 15.90
CA PRO A 196 4.33 -15.40 15.26
C PRO A 196 5.58 -14.82 15.91
N ASP A 197 6.48 -14.23 15.12
CA ASP A 197 7.60 -13.44 15.64
C ASP A 197 7.05 -12.31 16.53
N PRO A 198 7.52 -12.13 17.77
CA PRO A 198 7.08 -11.05 18.65
C PRO A 198 7.13 -9.66 18.01
N ARG A 199 8.14 -9.41 17.18
CA ARG A 199 8.28 -8.15 16.42
C ARG A 199 7.16 -7.92 15.41
N THR A 200 6.54 -8.99 14.90
CA THR A 200 5.34 -8.88 14.06
C THR A 200 4.15 -8.33 14.84
N LEU A 201 4.00 -8.74 16.11
CA LEU A 201 2.97 -8.20 16.99
C LEU A 201 3.26 -6.73 17.35
N GLU A 202 4.52 -6.40 17.66
CA GLU A 202 4.93 -5.02 17.92
C GLU A 202 4.62 -4.11 16.72
N ALA A 203 5.07 -4.49 15.53
CA ALA A 203 4.81 -3.73 14.30
C ALA A 203 3.31 -3.62 13.97
N ALA A 204 2.50 -4.60 14.35
CA ALA A 204 1.06 -4.62 14.11
C ALA A 204 0.30 -3.52 14.88
N ALA A 205 0.90 -2.93 15.91
CA ALA A 205 0.35 -1.78 16.62
C ALA A 205 0.40 -0.47 15.80
N TYR A 206 1.03 -0.48 14.63
CA TYR A 206 1.23 0.70 13.80
C TYR A 206 0.66 0.48 12.38
N VAL A 207 0.36 1.58 11.71
CA VAL A 207 0.26 1.64 10.25
C VAL A 207 1.46 2.41 9.76
N PHE A 208 2.20 1.86 8.82
CA PHE A 208 3.35 2.54 8.25
C PHE A 208 3.46 2.27 6.74
N VAL A 209 3.95 3.27 6.04
CA VAL A 209 4.13 3.27 4.58
C VAL A 209 5.50 3.83 4.21
N LEU A 210 6.01 3.38 3.09
CA LEU A 210 7.17 3.95 2.42
C LEU A 210 6.69 4.84 1.27
N THR A 211 7.28 6.02 1.11
CA THR A 211 6.89 6.96 0.06
C THR A 211 8.07 7.81 -0.43
N THR A 212 8.02 8.17 -1.71
CA THR A 212 8.92 9.19 -2.31
C THR A 212 8.36 10.60 -2.20
N LEU A 213 7.06 10.75 -1.86
CA LEU A 213 6.45 12.06 -1.73
C LEU A 213 7.20 12.95 -0.72
N PRO A 214 7.42 14.24 -1.03
CA PRO A 214 8.02 15.18 -0.09
C PRO A 214 7.14 15.38 1.14
N PRO A 215 7.68 15.85 2.27
CA PRO A 215 6.85 16.28 3.39
C PRO A 215 5.92 17.41 2.92
N MET A 216 4.68 17.38 3.38
CA MET A 216 3.80 18.52 3.20
C MET A 216 4.40 19.70 3.99
N VAL A 217 4.72 20.76 3.28
CA VAL A 217 5.05 22.03 3.91
C VAL A 217 3.74 22.63 4.37
N SER A 218 3.51 22.73 5.68
CA SER A 218 2.41 23.54 6.20
C SER A 218 2.64 24.96 5.69
N ALA A 219 1.74 25.49 4.90
CA ALA A 219 1.71 26.93 4.66
C ALA A 219 1.45 27.58 6.03
N SER A 220 2.46 28.27 6.54
CA SER A 220 2.39 29.11 7.73
C SER A 220 1.55 30.35 7.45
#